data_6c45c287f97a0d6ecf5743b9fd869b01
#
_entry.id   6c45c287f97a0d6ecf5743b9fd869b01
#
_cell.length_a   1.000
_cell.length_b   1.000
_cell.length_c   1.000
_cell.angle_alpha   90.00
_cell.angle_beta   90.00
_cell.angle_gamma   90.00
#
_symmetry.space_group_name_H-M   'P 1'
#
loop_
_entity.id
_entity.type
_entity.pdbx_description
1 polymer ?
#
loop_
_entity_poly.entity_id
_entity_poly.type
_entity_poly.pdbx_seq_one_letter_code
_entity_poly.pdbx_strand_id
1 'polypeptide(L)'
;MKRIIVLISIALFLVFSGTKTGFAQTPVTQQNNQSVIDDWKKQARQGFDDFKAENEKQYRDFRAKANDEFAEFMSRAWEQFQSFEGIPKPKADDFVKQPEAKPRKAPTADPMPYGTIVPLPVRTPRPQPLAPIQPQKPAEPEAPRPEPATPIQPTNPALQTPPPEPAKPVQKPIIKPDIVKPGFSFLLYNTECKVRMDESLRFTLPDASENSAAQAWKTLSDQKYDALLSDLLTLRDQMNLSDWGYYQLIKAFSEKFFGKDSNEAVFLQMFVLTQSGYKVRIARTGNNRFALLIPFKETIYEYTFLNIEGAKYYIINKDFRNQGFALCNQEFPHEQYFAWQTRQPLLAEKLNEARTYEAKRYPEIKVAVQTNQNLIDYFNNYPLSNDWNLYTVADLSERAKQSLYPVLQRAIAGKSKTEAAGMFLNFLQTGFAYQTDAEQFGYERPFFPDENFFYPYNNCKDRATLYAILVKQLLDMDVVLLHYPGHLATAVHFNEDVEGDYLMINGKKFIVCDPTFIGAGIGRAMDQFKNVNAEVVTIW
;
A
#
# COMPACT_ATOMS: atom_id res chain seq x y z
N MET A 1 29.26 -8.91 -2.55
CA MET A 1 29.47 -7.46 -2.39
C MET A 1 30.59 -7.09 -1.40
N LYS A 2 30.66 -7.59 -0.17
CA LYS A 2 31.72 -7.20 0.80
C LYS A 2 33.17 -7.50 0.37
N ARG A 3 33.46 -8.57 -0.37
CA ARG A 3 34.83 -8.88 -0.84
C ARG A 3 35.30 -8.03 -2.04
N ILE A 4 34.40 -7.57 -2.88
CA ILE A 4 34.72 -6.66 -4.01
C ILE A 4 35.02 -5.26 -3.47
N ILE A 5 34.31 -4.80 -2.45
CA ILE A 5 34.56 -3.51 -1.79
C ILE A 5 35.92 -3.49 -1.07
N VAL A 6 36.32 -4.61 -0.44
CA VAL A 6 37.63 -4.72 0.24
C VAL A 6 38.78 -4.69 -0.78
N LEU A 7 38.66 -5.32 -1.94
CA LEU A 7 39.69 -5.26 -2.99
C LEU A 7 39.85 -3.87 -3.61
N ILE A 8 38.75 -3.12 -3.76
CA ILE A 8 38.79 -1.73 -4.25
C ILE A 8 39.44 -0.80 -3.21
N SER A 9 39.21 -1.02 -1.92
CA SER A 9 39.83 -0.23 -0.84
C SER A 9 41.33 -0.49 -0.71
N ILE A 10 41.83 -1.73 -0.94
CA ILE A 10 43.25 -2.05 -0.90
C ILE A 10 44.00 -1.46 -2.12
N ALA A 11 43.39 -1.40 -3.29
CA ALA A 11 43.98 -0.80 -4.48
C ALA A 11 44.11 0.75 -4.37
N LEU A 12 43.18 1.42 -3.64
CA LEU A 12 43.30 2.87 -3.40
C LEU A 12 44.33 3.26 -2.34
N PHE A 13 44.62 2.37 -1.38
CA PHE A 13 45.60 2.68 -0.31
C PHE A 13 47.06 2.55 -0.76
N LEU A 14 47.36 1.83 -1.82
CA LEU A 14 48.73 1.67 -2.35
C LEU A 14 49.18 2.82 -3.27
N VAL A 15 48.29 3.75 -3.61
CA VAL A 15 48.59 4.90 -4.47
C VAL A 15 49.00 6.16 -3.66
N PHE A 16 48.73 6.20 -2.34
CA PHE A 16 48.94 7.40 -1.52
C PHE A 16 50.05 7.33 -0.45
N SER A 17 50.82 6.23 -0.37
CA SER A 17 52.00 6.16 0.55
C SER A 17 53.30 6.29 -0.22
N GLY A 18 53.53 7.46 -0.81
CA GLY A 18 54.83 7.80 -1.40
C GLY A 18 55.79 8.39 -0.37
N THR A 19 56.68 7.59 0.19
CA THR A 19 57.86 8.07 0.93
C THR A 19 58.87 8.60 -0.07
N LYS A 20 59.28 9.85 0.12
CA LYS A 20 60.37 10.49 -0.61
C LYS A 20 61.70 9.81 -0.26
N THR A 21 62.25 9.04 -1.20
CA THR A 21 63.68 8.80 -1.28
C THR A 21 64.08 8.90 -2.75
N GLY A 22 64.98 9.81 -3.04
CA GLY A 22 65.41 10.13 -4.40
C GLY A 22 66.18 8.97 -5.04
N PHE A 23 65.69 8.51 -6.16
CA PHE A 23 66.48 7.81 -7.19
C PHE A 23 65.99 8.27 -8.58
N ALA A 24 66.96 8.31 -9.50
CA ALA A 24 66.85 8.88 -10.84
C ALA A 24 65.62 8.39 -11.63
N GLN A 25 64.86 9.30 -12.17
CA GLN A 25 63.72 9.04 -13.05
C GLN A 25 64.22 8.55 -14.42
N THR A 26 63.93 7.32 -14.76
CA THR A 26 63.71 6.91 -16.15
C THR A 26 62.22 7.14 -16.47
N PRO A 27 61.85 7.68 -17.61
CA PRO A 27 60.45 7.96 -17.96
C PRO A 27 59.72 6.63 -18.25
N VAL A 28 59.00 6.10 -17.26
CA VAL A 28 58.05 5.03 -17.48
C VAL A 28 56.80 5.68 -18.10
N THR A 29 56.52 5.37 -19.33
CA THR A 29 55.49 5.89 -20.17
C THR A 29 54.09 5.72 -19.52
N GLN A 30 53.37 6.82 -19.33
CA GLN A 30 51.97 6.87 -18.87
C GLN A 30 51.02 5.97 -19.69
N GLN A 31 51.40 5.53 -20.87
CA GLN A 31 50.65 4.63 -21.75
C GLN A 31 50.46 3.22 -21.20
N ASN A 32 51.40 2.71 -20.36
CA ASN A 32 51.30 1.35 -19.84
C ASN A 32 50.30 1.17 -18.68
N ASN A 33 50.03 2.21 -17.92
CA ASN A 33 49.10 2.13 -16.79
C ASN A 33 47.64 2.20 -17.26
N GLN A 34 47.35 2.89 -18.35
CA GLN A 34 45.99 3.02 -18.87
C GLN A 34 45.51 1.70 -19.50
N SER A 35 46.38 0.96 -20.21
CA SER A 35 46.02 -0.35 -20.77
C SER A 35 45.74 -1.39 -19.70
N VAL A 36 46.49 -1.38 -18.59
CA VAL A 36 46.27 -2.30 -17.44
C VAL A 36 44.94 -1.97 -16.77
N ILE A 37 44.59 -0.68 -16.60
CA ILE A 37 43.32 -0.27 -16.03
C ILE A 37 42.16 -0.65 -16.96
N ASP A 38 42.31 -0.51 -18.23
CA ASP A 38 41.27 -0.84 -19.23
C ASP A 38 41.09 -2.37 -19.33
N ASP A 39 42.14 -3.14 -19.27
CA ASP A 39 42.09 -4.60 -19.21
C ASP A 39 41.41 -5.08 -17.91
N TRP A 40 41.75 -4.48 -16.78
CA TRP A 40 41.09 -4.79 -15.50
C TRP A 40 39.60 -4.44 -15.53
N LYS A 41 39.20 -3.26 -16.06
CA LYS A 41 37.80 -2.88 -16.25
C LYS A 41 37.06 -3.86 -17.16
N LYS A 42 37.71 -4.33 -18.22
CA LYS A 42 37.15 -5.32 -19.14
C LYS A 42 36.92 -6.66 -18.45
N GLN A 43 37.91 -7.15 -17.68
CA GLN A 43 37.78 -8.39 -16.89
C GLN A 43 36.71 -8.27 -15.80
N ALA A 44 36.65 -7.13 -15.10
CA ALA A 44 35.63 -6.89 -14.09
C ALA A 44 34.21 -6.86 -14.68
N ARG A 45 34.04 -6.24 -15.86
CA ARG A 45 32.75 -6.26 -16.59
C ARG A 45 32.40 -7.67 -17.04
N GLN A 46 33.35 -8.40 -17.65
CA GLN A 46 33.13 -9.78 -18.08
C GLN A 46 32.72 -10.65 -16.89
N GLY A 47 33.44 -10.58 -15.77
CA GLY A 47 33.11 -11.34 -14.56
C GLY A 47 31.74 -10.97 -13.98
N PHE A 48 31.32 -9.69 -14.08
CA PHE A 48 29.98 -9.25 -13.69
C PHE A 48 28.90 -9.79 -14.65
N ASP A 49 29.16 -9.74 -15.94
CA ASP A 49 28.21 -10.23 -16.96
C ASP A 49 28.07 -11.75 -16.87
N ASP A 50 29.15 -12.49 -16.65
CA ASP A 50 29.15 -13.94 -16.44
C ASP A 50 28.37 -14.30 -15.15
N PHE A 51 28.62 -13.59 -14.05
CA PHE A 51 27.89 -13.76 -12.80
C PHE A 51 26.38 -13.49 -12.98
N LYS A 52 26.04 -12.42 -13.72
CA LYS A 52 24.65 -12.08 -14.01
C LYS A 52 23.99 -13.17 -14.86
N ALA A 53 24.65 -13.64 -15.91
CA ALA A 53 24.15 -14.70 -16.79
C ALA A 53 23.89 -16.02 -16.03
N GLU A 54 24.82 -16.40 -15.12
CA GLU A 54 24.66 -17.60 -14.30
C GLU A 54 23.50 -17.47 -13.31
N ASN A 55 23.36 -16.32 -12.63
CA ASN A 55 22.20 -16.08 -11.74
C ASN A 55 20.88 -16.09 -12.51
N GLU A 56 20.83 -15.46 -13.68
CA GLU A 56 19.64 -15.48 -14.54
C GLU A 56 19.29 -16.90 -14.99
N LYS A 57 20.29 -17.74 -15.29
CA LYS A 57 20.09 -19.14 -15.62
C LYS A 57 19.53 -19.92 -14.44
N GLN A 58 20.16 -19.83 -13.27
CA GLN A 58 19.71 -20.51 -12.04
C GLN A 58 18.27 -20.11 -11.67
N TYR A 59 17.94 -18.83 -11.85
CA TYR A 59 16.58 -18.32 -11.62
C TYR A 59 15.58 -18.92 -12.61
N ARG A 60 15.92 -18.98 -13.91
CA ARG A 60 15.06 -19.60 -14.93
C ARG A 60 14.85 -21.08 -14.65
N ASP A 61 15.92 -21.82 -14.34
CA ASP A 61 15.86 -23.25 -14.04
C ASP A 61 14.98 -23.52 -12.80
N PHE A 62 15.14 -22.73 -11.73
CA PHE A 62 14.31 -22.83 -10.54
C PHE A 62 12.84 -22.55 -10.86
N ARG A 63 12.56 -21.51 -11.62
CA ARG A 63 11.20 -21.09 -11.99
C ARG A 63 10.52 -22.12 -12.90
N ALA A 64 11.26 -22.68 -13.87
CA ALA A 64 10.77 -23.75 -14.71
C ALA A 64 10.36 -24.96 -13.86
N LYS A 65 11.24 -25.41 -12.95
CA LYS A 65 10.95 -26.50 -12.03
C LYS A 65 9.70 -26.22 -11.17
N ALA A 66 9.59 -25.02 -10.58
CA ALA A 66 8.43 -24.64 -9.77
C ALA A 66 7.12 -24.66 -10.58
N ASN A 67 7.16 -24.21 -11.84
CA ASN A 67 6.01 -24.24 -12.74
C ASN A 67 5.62 -25.67 -13.14
N ASP A 68 6.60 -26.55 -13.41
CA ASP A 68 6.33 -27.94 -13.74
C ASP A 68 5.70 -28.70 -12.55
N GLU A 69 6.25 -28.53 -11.35
CA GLU A 69 5.72 -29.13 -10.12
C GLU A 69 4.29 -28.63 -9.84
N PHE A 70 4.04 -27.33 -10.04
CA PHE A 70 2.71 -26.74 -9.87
C PHE A 70 1.70 -27.26 -10.90
N ALA A 71 2.10 -27.39 -12.17
CA ALA A 71 1.25 -27.97 -13.22
C ALA A 71 0.94 -29.45 -12.95
N GLU A 72 1.92 -30.23 -12.49
CA GLU A 72 1.70 -31.63 -12.11
C GLU A 72 0.69 -31.72 -10.94
N PHE A 73 0.84 -30.89 -9.89
CA PHE A 73 -0.14 -30.86 -8.80
C PHE A 73 -1.53 -30.47 -9.31
N MET A 74 -1.61 -29.46 -10.17
CA MET A 74 -2.87 -28.96 -10.70
C MET A 74 -3.64 -30.04 -11.49
N SER A 75 -2.95 -31.02 -12.09
CA SER A 75 -3.56 -32.15 -12.79
C SER A 75 -4.17 -33.23 -11.88
N ARG A 76 -3.88 -33.19 -10.56
CA ARG A 76 -4.42 -34.14 -9.59
C ARG A 76 -5.86 -33.75 -9.21
N ALA A 77 -6.58 -34.67 -8.56
CA ALA A 77 -7.93 -34.39 -8.08
C ALA A 77 -7.92 -33.25 -7.03
N TRP A 78 -8.74 -32.24 -7.27
CA TRP A 78 -8.86 -31.09 -6.37
C TRP A 78 -9.72 -31.41 -5.15
N GLU A 79 -9.35 -30.81 -4.01
CA GLU A 79 -10.05 -30.97 -2.74
C GLU A 79 -11.44 -30.34 -2.78
N GLN A 80 -12.41 -31.01 -2.16
CA GLN A 80 -13.79 -30.52 -2.10
C GLN A 80 -13.99 -29.59 -0.91
N PHE A 81 -14.52 -28.43 -1.18
CA PHE A 81 -14.87 -27.42 -0.19
C PHE A 81 -16.31 -26.96 -0.33
N GLN A 82 -16.89 -26.50 0.78
CA GLN A 82 -18.16 -25.82 0.80
C GLN A 82 -17.89 -24.32 1.08
N SER A 83 -18.51 -23.45 0.28
CA SER A 83 -18.38 -22.01 0.52
C SER A 83 -19.19 -21.56 1.73
N PHE A 84 -18.68 -20.57 2.41
CA PHE A 84 -19.42 -19.81 3.40
C PHE A 84 -20.03 -18.57 2.76
N GLU A 85 -21.25 -18.23 3.17
CA GLU A 85 -21.84 -16.95 2.74
C GLU A 85 -20.95 -15.79 3.16
N GLY A 86 -20.90 -14.78 2.32
CA GLY A 86 -20.17 -13.55 2.63
C GLY A 86 -20.72 -12.89 3.89
N ILE A 87 -19.86 -12.31 4.70
CA ILE A 87 -20.29 -11.50 5.83
C ILE A 87 -21.08 -10.32 5.26
N PRO A 88 -22.36 -10.11 5.64
CA PRO A 88 -23.14 -9.02 5.12
C PRO A 88 -22.51 -7.68 5.48
N LYS A 89 -22.76 -6.66 4.65
CA LYS A 89 -22.38 -5.29 5.01
C LYS A 89 -22.91 -4.96 6.40
N PRO A 90 -22.11 -4.27 7.23
CA PRO A 90 -22.62 -3.79 8.49
C PRO A 90 -23.89 -2.98 8.23
N LYS A 91 -24.94 -3.26 9.00
CA LYS A 91 -26.08 -2.36 9.00
C LYS A 91 -25.59 -1.00 9.42
N ALA A 92 -26.04 0.03 8.73
CA ALA A 92 -25.78 1.37 9.19
C ALA A 92 -26.42 1.49 10.58
N ASP A 93 -25.60 1.65 11.60
CA ASP A 93 -26.08 1.91 12.94
C ASP A 93 -26.93 3.19 12.92
N ASP A 94 -27.89 3.30 13.86
CA ASP A 94 -28.60 4.56 14.13
C ASP A 94 -27.58 5.58 14.69
N PHE A 95 -26.69 6.07 13.79
CA PHE A 95 -25.71 7.07 14.17
C PHE A 95 -26.41 8.31 14.70
N VAL A 96 -25.79 8.87 15.70
CA VAL A 96 -26.20 10.11 16.32
C VAL A 96 -26.46 11.16 15.24
N LYS A 97 -27.70 11.65 15.12
CA LYS A 97 -27.99 12.85 14.33
C LYS A 97 -26.99 13.90 14.78
N GLN A 98 -26.42 14.66 13.86
CA GLN A 98 -25.36 15.61 14.15
C GLN A 98 -25.71 16.47 15.39
N PRO A 99 -25.10 16.22 16.56
CA PRO A 99 -25.48 16.91 17.79
C PRO A 99 -24.87 18.31 17.85
N GLU A 100 -25.58 19.23 18.48
CA GLU A 100 -25.05 20.55 18.81
C GLU A 100 -24.61 20.63 20.27
N ALA A 101 -23.46 21.23 20.49
CA ALA A 101 -22.91 21.45 21.83
C ALA A 101 -23.70 22.53 22.58
N LYS A 102 -24.29 22.16 23.71
CA LYS A 102 -24.90 23.16 24.62
C LYS A 102 -23.79 23.91 25.37
N PRO A 103 -23.97 25.22 25.72
CA PRO A 103 -23.01 25.95 26.53
C PRO A 103 -22.68 25.22 27.83
N ARG A 104 -21.39 25.05 28.15
CA ARG A 104 -20.91 24.50 29.43
C ARG A 104 -20.23 25.55 30.26
N LYS A 105 -20.35 25.46 31.59
CA LYS A 105 -19.73 26.44 32.53
C LYS A 105 -18.20 26.29 32.60
N ALA A 106 -17.63 25.14 32.41
CA ALA A 106 -16.19 24.89 32.25
C ALA A 106 -15.98 23.47 31.64
N PRO A 107 -14.91 23.19 30.86
CA PRO A 107 -14.54 21.85 30.54
C PRO A 107 -14.07 21.13 31.81
N THR A 108 -14.62 19.95 32.10
CA THR A 108 -14.07 19.07 33.14
C THR A 108 -12.89 18.34 32.51
N ALA A 109 -11.69 18.56 33.06
CA ALA A 109 -10.46 17.93 32.60
C ALA A 109 -10.32 16.49 33.18
N ASP A 110 -11.28 15.61 32.86
CA ASP A 110 -11.26 14.24 33.35
C ASP A 110 -10.73 13.28 32.26
N PRO A 111 -9.88 12.30 32.63
CA PRO A 111 -9.44 11.28 31.71
C PRO A 111 -10.60 10.39 31.28
N MET A 112 -10.74 10.18 29.98
CA MET A 112 -11.74 9.29 29.41
C MET A 112 -11.20 7.86 29.34
N PRO A 113 -12.05 6.84 29.48
CA PRO A 113 -11.64 5.46 29.36
C PRO A 113 -11.39 5.07 27.89
N TYR A 114 -10.50 4.10 27.70
CA TYR A 114 -10.40 3.37 26.43
C TYR A 114 -10.17 1.88 26.69
N GLY A 115 -10.63 1.03 25.76
CA GLY A 115 -10.55 -0.44 25.89
C GLY A 115 -9.28 -1.01 25.28
N THR A 116 -9.09 -0.82 23.98
CA THR A 116 -7.98 -1.41 23.21
C THR A 116 -7.30 -0.38 22.34
N ILE A 117 -6.02 -0.61 22.06
CA ILE A 117 -5.27 0.17 21.05
C ILE A 117 -5.13 -0.71 19.81
N VAL A 118 -5.64 -0.24 18.68
CA VAL A 118 -5.43 -0.84 17.35
C VAL A 118 -4.17 -0.22 16.76
N PRO A 119 -3.07 -0.97 16.68
CA PRO A 119 -1.82 -0.44 16.13
C PRO A 119 -1.93 -0.23 14.62
N LEU A 120 -1.09 0.63 14.09
CA LEU A 120 -0.86 0.71 12.65
C LEU A 120 -0.46 -0.65 12.09
N PRO A 121 -0.99 -1.05 10.93
CA PRO A 121 -0.52 -2.24 10.27
C PRO A 121 0.96 -2.07 9.91
N VAL A 122 1.75 -3.10 10.21
CA VAL A 122 3.14 -3.15 9.77
C VAL A 122 3.14 -3.14 8.24
N ARG A 123 3.87 -2.20 7.63
CA ARG A 123 4.04 -2.17 6.17
C ARG A 123 4.70 -3.46 5.73
N THR A 124 3.91 -4.37 5.16
CA THR A 124 4.45 -5.56 4.52
C THR A 124 5.12 -5.16 3.20
N PRO A 125 6.32 -5.70 2.91
CA PRO A 125 6.92 -5.52 1.60
C PRO A 125 5.95 -5.99 0.52
N ARG A 126 5.93 -5.31 -0.63
CA ARG A 126 5.18 -5.80 -1.78
C ARG A 126 5.72 -7.18 -2.19
N PRO A 127 4.84 -8.13 -2.54
CA PRO A 127 5.27 -9.33 -3.22
C PRO A 127 6.06 -8.98 -4.48
N GLN A 128 7.07 -9.76 -4.74
CA GLN A 128 7.86 -9.64 -5.96
C GLN A 128 7.94 -11.01 -6.64
N PRO A 129 8.17 -11.06 -7.95
CA PRO A 129 8.48 -12.31 -8.62
C PRO A 129 9.62 -13.03 -7.90
N LEU A 130 9.65 -14.35 -7.99
CA LEU A 130 10.72 -15.15 -7.40
C LEU A 130 12.08 -14.55 -7.72
N ALA A 131 12.81 -14.14 -6.66
CA ALA A 131 14.15 -13.61 -6.85
C ALA A 131 15.13 -14.73 -7.21
N PRO A 132 16.20 -14.46 -7.97
CA PRO A 132 17.27 -15.42 -8.21
C PRO A 132 17.79 -15.95 -6.87
N ILE A 133 17.88 -17.27 -6.74
CA ILE A 133 18.47 -17.91 -5.56
C ILE A 133 19.95 -17.52 -5.51
N GLN A 134 20.38 -16.82 -4.48
CA GLN A 134 21.80 -16.67 -4.23
C GLN A 134 22.32 -18.04 -3.75
N PRO A 135 23.41 -18.59 -4.34
CA PRO A 135 23.98 -19.83 -3.87
C PRO A 135 24.34 -19.68 -2.37
N GLN A 136 23.74 -20.49 -1.54
CA GLN A 136 24.15 -20.60 -0.15
C GLN A 136 25.60 -21.09 -0.13
N LYS A 137 26.49 -20.27 0.41
CA LYS A 137 27.87 -20.68 0.70
C LYS A 137 27.80 -21.90 1.62
N PRO A 138 28.51 -23.01 1.34
CA PRO A 138 28.57 -24.11 2.29
C PRO A 138 28.96 -23.60 3.67
N ALA A 139 28.27 -24.06 4.69
CA ALA A 139 28.55 -23.68 6.08
C ALA A 139 30.02 -23.98 6.40
N GLU A 140 30.79 -22.95 6.69
CA GLU A 140 32.13 -23.05 7.25
C GLU A 140 31.97 -23.56 8.68
N PRO A 141 32.79 -24.54 9.16
CA PRO A 141 32.67 -25.04 10.53
C PRO A 141 32.92 -23.90 11.53
N GLU A 142 32.02 -23.81 12.52
CA GLU A 142 32.08 -22.81 13.61
C GLU A 142 33.42 -22.86 14.33
N ALA A 143 34.15 -21.75 14.31
CA ALA A 143 35.26 -21.52 15.22
C ALA A 143 34.74 -21.14 16.63
N PRO A 144 35.42 -21.55 17.71
CA PRO A 144 34.93 -21.36 19.07
C PRO A 144 34.79 -19.86 19.42
N ARG A 145 33.70 -19.54 20.10
CA ARG A 145 33.27 -18.20 20.53
C ARG A 145 34.23 -17.66 21.60
N PRO A 146 34.81 -16.46 21.47
CA PRO A 146 35.55 -15.82 22.55
C PRO A 146 34.60 -15.26 23.64
N GLU A 147 35.05 -15.36 24.90
CA GLU A 147 34.36 -14.84 26.09
C GLU A 147 34.21 -13.30 26.09
N PRO A 148 33.24 -12.76 26.84
CA PRO A 148 32.93 -11.33 26.79
C PRO A 148 33.92 -10.47 27.56
N ALA A 149 34.47 -9.45 26.90
CA ALA A 149 35.32 -8.43 27.51
C ALA A 149 34.48 -7.33 28.18
N THR A 150 34.99 -6.91 29.35
CA THR A 150 34.49 -5.86 30.25
C THR A 150 34.40 -4.47 29.60
N PRO A 151 33.46 -3.58 30.01
CA PRO A 151 33.25 -2.29 29.37
C PRO A 151 34.27 -1.23 29.82
N ILE A 152 34.82 -0.49 28.85
CA ILE A 152 35.64 0.71 29.05
C ILE A 152 34.76 1.96 28.89
N GLN A 153 34.83 2.88 29.86
CA GLN A 153 34.13 4.16 29.88
C GLN A 153 34.70 5.17 28.85
N PRO A 154 33.88 6.11 28.36
CA PRO A 154 34.30 7.07 27.34
C PRO A 154 34.92 8.33 27.91
N THR A 155 36.00 8.80 27.31
CA THR A 155 36.52 10.16 27.46
C THR A 155 36.21 10.98 26.20
N ASN A 156 35.54 12.09 26.39
CA ASN A 156 35.33 13.15 25.38
C ASN A 156 36.60 13.99 25.19
N PRO A 157 36.90 14.64 24.05
CA PRO A 157 36.30 15.92 23.78
C PRO A 157 35.96 16.22 22.31
N ALA A 158 35.09 17.19 22.17
CA ALA A 158 34.46 17.78 21.00
C ALA A 158 35.41 18.25 19.88
N LEU A 159 35.05 17.94 18.62
CA LEU A 159 35.34 18.79 17.44
C LEU A 159 34.06 19.00 16.66
N GLN A 160 33.67 20.25 16.54
CA GLN A 160 32.54 20.70 15.71
C GLN A 160 32.95 20.63 14.25
N THR A 161 32.21 19.87 13.45
CA THR A 161 32.23 19.95 11.99
C THR A 161 30.99 20.68 11.50
N PRO A 162 31.09 21.56 10.47
CA PRO A 162 29.94 22.29 9.94
C PRO A 162 28.97 21.35 9.21
N PRO A 163 27.68 21.72 9.11
CA PRO A 163 26.65 20.88 8.49
C PRO A 163 26.92 20.71 6.99
N PRO A 164 26.64 19.53 6.42
CA PRO A 164 26.81 19.27 5.00
C PRO A 164 25.80 20.05 4.16
N GLU A 165 26.28 20.61 3.04
CA GLU A 165 25.47 21.25 2.01
C GLU A 165 24.39 20.29 1.48
N PRO A 166 23.20 20.78 1.12
CA PRO A 166 22.14 19.93 0.59
C PRO A 166 22.55 19.33 -0.76
N ALA A 167 22.52 17.99 -0.82
CA ALA A 167 22.83 17.24 -2.02
C ALA A 167 21.89 17.62 -3.18
N LYS A 168 22.45 18.00 -4.31
CA LYS A 168 21.70 18.22 -5.56
C LYS A 168 20.93 16.94 -5.95
N PRO A 169 19.70 17.04 -6.46
CA PRO A 169 18.93 15.87 -6.85
C PRO A 169 19.68 15.08 -7.93
N VAL A 170 19.95 13.82 -7.63
CA VAL A 170 20.53 12.86 -8.58
C VAL A 170 19.47 12.63 -9.66
N GLN A 171 19.73 13.12 -10.86
CA GLN A 171 18.92 12.80 -12.03
C GLN A 171 19.01 11.28 -12.26
N LYS A 172 17.86 10.60 -12.18
CA LYS A 172 17.76 9.20 -12.59
C LYS A 172 18.15 9.09 -14.06
N PRO A 173 18.96 8.10 -14.47
CA PRO A 173 19.32 7.93 -15.87
C PRO A 173 18.05 7.76 -16.71
N ILE A 174 17.91 8.58 -17.74
CA ILE A 174 16.84 8.44 -18.74
C ILE A 174 17.19 7.17 -19.52
N ILE A 175 16.51 6.06 -19.19
CA ILE A 175 16.54 4.85 -20.00
C ILE A 175 15.82 5.21 -21.29
N LYS A 176 16.55 5.28 -22.41
CA LYS A 176 15.92 5.42 -23.72
C LYS A 176 14.98 4.23 -23.91
N PRO A 177 13.71 4.45 -24.26
CA PRO A 177 12.80 3.32 -24.52
C PRO A 177 13.34 2.55 -25.74
N ASP A 178 13.58 1.27 -25.54
CA ASP A 178 13.76 0.35 -26.67
C ASP A 178 12.54 0.46 -27.59
N ILE A 179 12.76 0.30 -28.91
CA ILE A 179 11.71 0.36 -29.92
C ILE A 179 10.63 -0.65 -29.55
N VAL A 180 9.55 -0.13 -28.94
CA VAL A 180 8.45 -0.95 -28.40
C VAL A 180 7.70 -1.55 -29.60
N LYS A 181 7.72 -2.87 -29.73
CA LYS A 181 6.77 -3.61 -30.59
C LYS A 181 5.35 -3.18 -30.20
N PRO A 182 4.41 -3.07 -31.15
CA PRO A 182 3.05 -2.63 -30.85
C PRO A 182 2.49 -3.46 -29.70
N GLY A 183 2.27 -2.82 -28.56
CA GLY A 183 1.78 -3.46 -27.35
C GLY A 183 0.26 -3.61 -27.37
N PHE A 184 -0.26 -4.58 -26.63
CA PHE A 184 -1.69 -4.70 -26.38
C PHE A 184 -2.16 -3.56 -25.49
N SER A 185 -3.16 -2.78 -25.95
CA SER A 185 -3.71 -1.64 -25.22
C SER A 185 -5.05 -1.99 -24.55
N PHE A 186 -5.23 -1.50 -23.33
CA PHE A 186 -6.46 -1.63 -22.56
C PHE A 186 -6.64 -0.40 -21.65
N LEU A 187 -7.77 -0.28 -21.00
CA LEU A 187 -8.10 0.84 -20.12
C LEU A 187 -8.27 0.38 -18.68
N LEU A 188 -7.63 1.10 -17.76
CA LEU A 188 -7.92 1.02 -16.34
C LEU A 188 -8.51 2.37 -15.87
N TYR A 189 -9.79 2.43 -15.54
CA TYR A 189 -10.50 3.67 -15.19
C TYR A 189 -10.17 4.82 -16.16
N ASN A 190 -10.41 4.59 -17.45
CA ASN A 190 -10.10 5.49 -18.57
C ASN A 190 -8.61 5.87 -18.74
N THR A 191 -7.72 5.28 -17.97
CA THR A 191 -6.27 5.44 -18.14
C THR A 191 -5.76 4.41 -19.13
N GLU A 192 -5.13 4.87 -20.22
CA GLU A 192 -4.56 3.97 -21.23
C GLU A 192 -3.34 3.23 -20.66
N CYS A 193 -3.40 1.91 -20.72
CA CYS A 193 -2.34 1.01 -20.32
C CYS A 193 -1.88 0.20 -21.54
N LYS A 194 -0.57 -0.04 -21.64
CA LYS A 194 0.04 -0.83 -22.73
C LYS A 194 1.00 -1.85 -22.15
N VAL A 195 0.90 -3.09 -22.66
CA VAL A 195 1.78 -4.19 -22.27
C VAL A 195 2.27 -4.92 -23.52
N ARG A 196 3.46 -5.47 -23.46
CA ARG A 196 3.97 -6.38 -24.48
C ARG A 196 3.24 -7.70 -24.32
N MET A 197 2.35 -7.98 -25.23
CA MET A 197 1.59 -9.20 -25.24
C MET A 197 1.93 -10.01 -26.48
N ASP A 198 2.25 -11.29 -26.28
CA ASP A 198 2.44 -12.25 -27.37
C ASP A 198 1.15 -13.07 -27.52
N GLU A 199 0.65 -13.20 -28.76
CA GLU A 199 -0.54 -14.00 -29.05
C GLU A 199 -0.35 -15.49 -28.72
N SER A 200 0.90 -15.97 -28.58
CA SER A 200 1.18 -17.33 -28.10
C SER A 200 0.70 -17.58 -26.67
N LEU A 201 0.50 -16.51 -25.86
CA LEU A 201 -0.11 -16.60 -24.54
C LEU A 201 -1.64 -16.82 -24.60
N ARG A 202 -2.24 -16.79 -25.78
CA ARG A 202 -3.66 -17.12 -25.96
C ARG A 202 -3.85 -18.62 -25.86
N PHE A 203 -4.68 -19.03 -24.96
CA PHE A 203 -5.09 -20.43 -24.76
C PHE A 203 -6.61 -20.53 -24.73
N THR A 204 -7.13 -21.73 -24.83
CA THR A 204 -8.55 -22.04 -24.69
C THR A 204 -8.74 -23.07 -23.61
N LEU A 205 -9.79 -22.93 -22.83
CA LEU A 205 -10.20 -23.88 -21.82
C LEU A 205 -11.46 -24.61 -22.30
N PRO A 206 -11.37 -25.88 -22.72
CA PRO A 206 -12.56 -26.64 -23.12
C PRO A 206 -13.54 -26.81 -21.96
N ASP A 207 -13.03 -26.85 -20.75
CA ASP A 207 -13.77 -26.92 -19.50
C ASP A 207 -12.92 -26.37 -18.33
N ALA A 208 -13.46 -26.37 -17.12
CA ALA A 208 -12.74 -25.97 -15.90
C ALA A 208 -12.18 -27.21 -15.16
N SER A 209 -11.85 -28.30 -15.85
CA SER A 209 -11.27 -29.49 -15.24
C SER A 209 -9.81 -29.27 -14.79
N GLU A 210 -9.34 -30.15 -13.92
CA GLU A 210 -7.96 -30.21 -13.44
C GLU A 210 -6.96 -30.31 -14.59
N ASN A 211 -7.27 -31.16 -15.59
CA ASN A 211 -6.42 -31.36 -16.77
C ASN A 211 -6.39 -30.09 -17.65
N SER A 212 -7.53 -29.46 -17.88
CA SER A 212 -7.61 -28.21 -18.66
C SER A 212 -6.82 -27.09 -17.96
N ALA A 213 -6.94 -26.98 -16.65
CA ALA A 213 -6.18 -26.03 -15.83
C ALA A 213 -4.67 -26.30 -15.90
N ALA A 214 -4.23 -27.55 -15.72
CA ALA A 214 -2.83 -27.94 -15.81
C ALA A 214 -2.23 -27.67 -17.20
N GLN A 215 -2.99 -27.96 -18.26
CA GLN A 215 -2.55 -27.67 -19.62
C GLN A 215 -2.44 -26.19 -19.92
N ALA A 216 -3.39 -25.37 -19.41
CA ALA A 216 -3.33 -23.91 -19.53
C ALA A 216 -2.13 -23.34 -18.78
N TRP A 217 -1.85 -23.85 -17.57
CA TRP A 217 -0.67 -23.44 -16.80
C TRP A 217 0.63 -23.74 -17.57
N LYS A 218 0.78 -24.95 -18.11
CA LYS A 218 1.94 -25.31 -18.94
C LYS A 218 2.07 -24.38 -20.14
N THR A 219 0.98 -24.16 -20.87
CA THR A 219 0.99 -23.27 -22.05
C THR A 219 1.49 -21.87 -21.66
N LEU A 220 1.01 -21.32 -20.56
CA LEU A 220 1.42 -19.99 -20.10
C LEU A 220 2.87 -19.97 -19.60
N SER A 221 3.30 -21.00 -18.85
CA SER A 221 4.63 -21.05 -18.25
C SER A 221 5.75 -21.37 -19.24
N ASP A 222 5.43 -22.10 -20.33
CA ASP A 222 6.37 -22.41 -21.42
C ASP A 222 6.59 -21.22 -22.38
N GLN A 223 5.72 -20.20 -22.32
CA GLN A 223 5.78 -19.04 -23.18
C GLN A 223 6.63 -17.91 -22.55
N LYS A 224 6.96 -16.91 -23.37
CA LYS A 224 7.73 -15.73 -22.91
C LYS A 224 6.84 -14.72 -22.21
N TYR A 225 6.30 -15.08 -21.06
CA TYR A 225 5.43 -14.19 -20.27
C TYR A 225 6.21 -13.14 -19.43
N ASP A 226 7.53 -13.23 -19.37
CA ASP A 226 8.37 -12.30 -18.59
C ASP A 226 8.17 -10.84 -18.99
N ALA A 227 8.02 -10.59 -20.30
CA ALA A 227 7.78 -9.24 -20.80
C ALA A 227 6.43 -8.68 -20.32
N LEU A 228 5.36 -9.49 -20.38
CA LEU A 228 4.04 -9.14 -19.87
C LEU A 228 4.08 -8.88 -18.36
N LEU A 229 4.70 -9.79 -17.60
CA LEU A 229 4.82 -9.67 -16.16
C LEU A 229 5.59 -8.40 -15.76
N SER A 230 6.71 -8.13 -16.43
CA SER A 230 7.52 -6.92 -16.21
C SER A 230 6.73 -5.65 -16.50
N ASP A 231 5.95 -5.63 -17.60
CA ASP A 231 5.15 -4.45 -17.96
C ASP A 231 4.02 -4.20 -16.97
N LEU A 232 3.31 -5.26 -16.54
CA LEU A 232 2.24 -5.13 -15.53
C LEU A 232 2.79 -4.65 -14.17
N LEU A 233 3.94 -5.16 -13.74
CA LEU A 233 4.62 -4.70 -12.52
C LEU A 233 5.11 -3.24 -12.66
N THR A 234 5.61 -2.87 -13.84
CA THR A 234 6.01 -1.49 -14.14
C THR A 234 4.80 -0.54 -14.10
N LEU A 235 3.68 -0.92 -14.70
CA LEU A 235 2.43 -0.15 -14.63
C LEU A 235 1.92 -0.03 -13.18
N ARG A 236 1.96 -1.12 -12.38
CA ARG A 236 1.63 -1.07 -10.96
C ARG A 236 2.42 0.04 -10.25
N ASP A 237 3.73 0.10 -10.48
CA ASP A 237 4.60 1.03 -9.80
C ASP A 237 4.46 2.46 -10.37
N GLN A 238 4.37 2.62 -11.69
CA GLN A 238 4.17 3.92 -12.34
C GLN A 238 2.84 4.57 -11.97
N MET A 239 1.77 3.77 -11.89
CA MET A 239 0.44 4.24 -11.52
C MET A 239 0.23 4.27 -10.00
N ASN A 240 1.26 3.96 -9.21
CA ASN A 240 1.20 3.88 -7.74
C ASN A 240 0.03 3.03 -7.22
N LEU A 241 -0.24 1.90 -7.87
CA LEU A 241 -1.35 1.03 -7.49
C LEU A 241 -1.02 0.29 -6.19
N SER A 242 -2.03 0.12 -5.33
CA SER A 242 -2.02 -0.86 -4.24
C SER A 242 -2.06 -2.29 -4.78
N ASP A 243 -1.98 -3.29 -3.92
CA ASP A 243 -2.10 -4.68 -4.35
C ASP A 243 -3.51 -4.96 -4.91
N TRP A 244 -4.56 -4.39 -4.32
CA TRP A 244 -5.90 -4.44 -4.89
C TRP A 244 -5.99 -3.72 -6.24
N GLY A 245 -5.36 -2.55 -6.37
CA GLY A 245 -5.28 -1.83 -7.64
C GLY A 245 -4.53 -2.62 -8.71
N TYR A 246 -3.49 -3.37 -8.33
CA TYR A 246 -2.78 -4.27 -9.23
C TYR A 246 -3.66 -5.43 -9.70
N TYR A 247 -4.45 -6.02 -8.80
CA TYR A 247 -5.47 -6.99 -9.22
C TYR A 247 -6.45 -6.38 -10.23
N GLN A 248 -6.95 -5.16 -10.01
CA GLN A 248 -7.84 -4.47 -10.95
C GLN A 248 -7.17 -4.24 -12.32
N LEU A 249 -5.88 -3.91 -12.33
CA LEU A 249 -5.09 -3.78 -13.57
C LEU A 249 -5.04 -5.10 -14.34
N ILE A 250 -4.69 -6.21 -13.67
CA ILE A 250 -4.63 -7.54 -14.27
C ILE A 250 -6.01 -7.97 -14.76
N LYS A 251 -7.06 -7.69 -13.99
CA LYS A 251 -8.45 -7.98 -14.38
C LYS A 251 -8.84 -7.25 -15.65
N ALA A 252 -8.60 -5.94 -15.71
CA ALA A 252 -8.91 -5.12 -16.88
C ALA A 252 -8.15 -5.61 -18.13
N PHE A 253 -6.88 -5.96 -17.98
CA PHE A 253 -6.07 -6.55 -19.04
C PHE A 253 -6.62 -7.90 -19.52
N SER A 254 -6.82 -8.85 -18.60
CA SER A 254 -7.23 -10.22 -18.93
C SER A 254 -8.64 -10.29 -19.54
N GLU A 255 -9.56 -9.48 -19.03
CA GLU A 255 -10.92 -9.37 -19.56
C GLU A 255 -10.96 -8.70 -20.96
N LYS A 256 -10.06 -7.75 -21.21
CA LYS A 256 -9.92 -7.18 -22.56
C LYS A 256 -9.33 -8.19 -23.55
N PHE A 257 -8.46 -9.07 -23.09
CA PHE A 257 -7.78 -10.05 -23.92
C PHE A 257 -8.64 -11.29 -24.21
N PHE A 258 -9.32 -11.86 -23.22
CA PHE A 258 -10.11 -13.09 -23.34
C PHE A 258 -11.63 -12.91 -23.32
N GLY A 259 -12.11 -11.74 -23.00
CA GLY A 259 -13.52 -11.46 -22.77
C GLY A 259 -13.89 -11.45 -21.28
N LYS A 260 -14.87 -10.61 -20.96
CA LYS A 260 -15.34 -10.41 -19.60
C LYS A 260 -15.88 -11.72 -18.99
N ASP A 261 -15.49 -11.99 -17.77
CA ASP A 261 -15.92 -13.15 -16.96
C ASP A 261 -15.65 -14.53 -17.61
N SER A 262 -14.76 -14.63 -18.62
CA SER A 262 -14.37 -15.91 -19.19
C SER A 262 -13.47 -16.71 -18.23
N ASN A 263 -13.48 -18.06 -18.34
CA ASN A 263 -12.59 -18.91 -17.55
C ASN A 263 -11.12 -18.62 -17.85
N GLU A 264 -10.81 -18.33 -19.12
CA GLU A 264 -9.46 -17.97 -19.57
C GLU A 264 -8.97 -16.67 -18.93
N ALA A 265 -9.84 -15.64 -18.82
CA ALA A 265 -9.50 -14.38 -18.15
C ALA A 265 -9.22 -14.60 -16.65
N VAL A 266 -10.07 -15.37 -15.96
CA VAL A 266 -9.90 -15.69 -14.53
C VAL A 266 -8.62 -16.51 -14.31
N PHE A 267 -8.35 -17.47 -15.20
CA PHE A 267 -7.14 -18.29 -15.11
C PHE A 267 -5.88 -17.46 -15.34
N LEU A 268 -5.88 -16.56 -16.33
CA LEU A 268 -4.77 -15.63 -16.56
C LEU A 268 -4.54 -14.70 -15.37
N GLN A 269 -5.61 -14.21 -14.71
CA GLN A 269 -5.49 -13.42 -13.47
C GLN A 269 -4.76 -14.21 -12.40
N MET A 270 -5.15 -15.44 -12.15
CA MET A 270 -4.50 -16.32 -11.19
C MET A 270 -3.02 -16.55 -11.55
N PHE A 271 -2.71 -16.88 -12.81
CA PHE A 271 -1.35 -17.11 -13.28
C PHE A 271 -0.46 -15.88 -13.05
N VAL A 272 -0.89 -14.69 -13.50
CA VAL A 272 -0.11 -13.45 -13.36
C VAL A 272 0.08 -13.08 -11.89
N LEU A 273 -0.95 -13.20 -11.06
CA LEU A 273 -0.83 -12.93 -9.62
C LEU A 273 0.16 -13.88 -8.94
N THR A 274 0.08 -15.19 -9.23
CA THR A 274 1.02 -16.18 -8.70
C THR A 274 2.45 -15.88 -9.15
N GLN A 275 2.67 -15.60 -10.43
CA GLN A 275 4.00 -15.26 -10.96
C GLN A 275 4.52 -13.91 -10.42
N SER A 276 3.61 -13.01 -9.98
CA SER A 276 3.96 -11.77 -9.28
C SER A 276 4.27 -11.97 -7.80
N GLY A 277 4.17 -13.20 -7.28
CA GLY A 277 4.47 -13.53 -5.89
C GLY A 277 3.30 -13.38 -4.91
N TYR A 278 2.06 -13.27 -5.41
CA TYR A 278 0.88 -13.19 -4.54
C TYR A 278 0.32 -14.56 -4.20
N LYS A 279 -0.12 -14.72 -2.95
CA LYS A 279 -0.85 -15.90 -2.49
C LYS A 279 -2.28 -15.84 -3.02
N VAL A 280 -2.57 -16.73 -3.96
CA VAL A 280 -3.90 -16.88 -4.57
C VAL A 280 -4.21 -18.35 -4.80
N ARG A 281 -5.48 -18.69 -4.96
CA ARG A 281 -5.91 -20.04 -5.33
C ARG A 281 -6.96 -19.97 -6.43
N ILE A 282 -7.10 -21.10 -7.13
CA ILE A 282 -8.17 -21.28 -8.09
C ILE A 282 -9.03 -22.47 -7.66
N ALA A 283 -10.34 -22.30 -7.80
CA ALA A 283 -11.30 -23.36 -7.56
C ALA A 283 -12.25 -23.50 -8.75
N ARG A 284 -12.82 -24.69 -8.90
CA ARG A 284 -13.87 -24.97 -9.88
C ARG A 284 -15.21 -25.09 -9.17
N THR A 285 -16.22 -24.43 -9.72
CA THR A 285 -17.62 -24.58 -9.32
C THR A 285 -18.29 -25.75 -10.04
N GLY A 286 -19.42 -26.23 -9.51
CA GLY A 286 -20.24 -27.26 -10.15
C GLY A 286 -20.75 -26.87 -11.54
N ASN A 287 -20.80 -25.57 -11.86
CA ASN A 287 -21.22 -25.03 -13.15
C ASN A 287 -20.07 -24.86 -14.16
N ASN A 288 -18.97 -25.58 -13.97
CA ASN A 288 -17.80 -25.54 -14.85
C ASN A 288 -17.18 -24.14 -15.00
N ARG A 289 -17.15 -23.36 -13.89
CA ARG A 289 -16.58 -22.02 -13.85
C ARG A 289 -15.41 -21.97 -12.87
N PHE A 290 -14.40 -21.19 -13.21
CA PHE A 290 -13.31 -20.90 -12.28
C PHE A 290 -13.67 -19.77 -11.32
N ALA A 291 -13.29 -19.96 -10.06
CA ALA A 291 -13.33 -18.98 -8.99
C ALA A 291 -11.90 -18.61 -8.58
N LEU A 292 -11.55 -17.33 -8.62
CA LEU A 292 -10.28 -16.80 -8.13
C LEU A 292 -10.42 -16.44 -6.67
N LEU A 293 -9.54 -16.99 -5.83
CA LEU A 293 -9.55 -16.82 -4.39
C LEU A 293 -8.31 -16.07 -3.93
N ILE A 294 -8.54 -15.02 -3.14
CA ILE A 294 -7.49 -14.25 -2.49
C ILE A 294 -7.71 -14.30 -0.97
N PRO A 295 -6.70 -14.73 -0.17
CA PRO A 295 -6.79 -14.67 1.26
C PRO A 295 -6.48 -13.26 1.77
N PHE A 296 -7.33 -12.76 2.68
CA PHE A 296 -7.09 -11.54 3.43
C PHE A 296 -7.11 -11.85 4.92
N LYS A 297 -6.30 -11.14 5.68
CA LYS A 297 -6.32 -11.19 7.15
C LYS A 297 -7.50 -10.40 7.71
N GLU A 298 -7.87 -9.35 7.01
CA GLU A 298 -8.95 -8.43 7.34
C GLU A 298 -10.31 -9.02 6.93
N THR A 299 -11.38 -8.52 7.55
CA THR A 299 -12.74 -8.87 7.15
C THR A 299 -13.14 -8.05 5.93
N ILE A 300 -13.57 -8.77 4.88
CA ILE A 300 -14.14 -8.18 3.67
C ILE A 300 -15.61 -8.56 3.62
N TYR A 301 -16.46 -7.56 3.47
CA TYR A 301 -17.90 -7.75 3.46
C TYR A 301 -18.46 -8.15 2.08
N GLU A 302 -19.54 -8.91 2.08
CA GLU A 302 -20.30 -9.39 0.90
C GLU A 302 -19.57 -10.38 -0.03
N TYR A 303 -18.34 -10.74 0.25
CA TYR A 303 -17.63 -11.75 -0.54
C TYR A 303 -17.80 -13.14 0.06
N THR A 304 -18.26 -14.07 -0.76
CA THR A 304 -18.25 -15.51 -0.44
C THR A 304 -16.81 -15.96 -0.20
N PHE A 305 -16.57 -16.84 0.75
CA PHE A 305 -15.23 -17.34 1.06
C PHE A 305 -15.20 -18.85 1.34
N LEU A 306 -14.02 -19.44 1.16
CA LEU A 306 -13.65 -20.75 1.66
C LEU A 306 -12.78 -20.58 2.91
N ASN A 307 -12.95 -21.45 3.89
CA ASN A 307 -12.04 -21.53 5.04
C ASN A 307 -11.03 -22.63 4.76
N ILE A 308 -9.77 -22.25 4.54
CA ILE A 308 -8.68 -23.16 4.23
C ILE A 308 -7.64 -23.01 5.34
N GLU A 309 -7.44 -24.07 6.13
CA GLU A 309 -6.48 -24.08 7.24
C GLU A 309 -6.64 -22.90 8.22
N GLY A 310 -7.88 -22.48 8.46
CA GLY A 310 -8.21 -21.37 9.35
C GLY A 310 -8.12 -19.96 8.71
N ALA A 311 -7.68 -19.86 7.47
CA ALA A 311 -7.66 -18.60 6.72
C ALA A 311 -8.87 -18.47 5.78
N LYS A 312 -9.44 -17.26 5.71
CA LYS A 312 -10.53 -16.96 4.79
C LYS A 312 -9.97 -16.62 3.41
N TYR A 313 -10.33 -17.42 2.41
CA TYR A 313 -10.02 -17.17 1.01
C TYR A 313 -11.27 -16.66 0.31
N TYR A 314 -11.31 -15.38 0.02
CA TYR A 314 -12.47 -14.72 -0.57
C TYR A 314 -12.49 -14.91 -2.10
N ILE A 315 -13.66 -15.22 -2.62
CA ILE A 315 -13.90 -15.35 -4.07
C ILE A 315 -14.17 -13.96 -4.63
N ILE A 316 -13.24 -13.47 -5.46
CA ILE A 316 -13.23 -12.06 -5.85
C ILE A 316 -13.74 -11.78 -7.26
N ASN A 317 -13.87 -12.79 -8.11
CA ASN A 317 -14.25 -12.58 -9.50
C ASN A 317 -15.75 -12.66 -9.75
N LYS A 318 -16.52 -13.32 -8.87
CA LYS A 318 -17.97 -13.48 -9.00
C LYS A 318 -18.61 -13.92 -7.67
N ASP A 319 -19.90 -13.65 -7.53
CA ASP A 319 -20.70 -14.21 -6.44
C ASP A 319 -21.08 -15.66 -6.74
N PHE A 320 -20.64 -16.57 -5.88
CA PHE A 320 -20.89 -18.02 -5.98
C PHE A 320 -21.49 -18.56 -4.66
N ARG A 321 -22.59 -17.95 -4.21
CA ARG A 321 -23.25 -18.36 -2.95
C ARG A 321 -23.76 -19.80 -3.03
N ASN A 322 -23.68 -20.51 -1.92
CA ASN A 322 -24.28 -21.83 -1.71
C ASN A 322 -23.85 -22.89 -2.74
N GLN A 323 -22.58 -22.90 -3.13
CA GLN A 323 -22.04 -23.88 -4.07
C GLN A 323 -20.88 -24.68 -3.47
N GLY A 324 -20.74 -25.93 -3.91
CA GLY A 324 -19.53 -26.71 -3.68
C GLY A 324 -18.42 -26.32 -4.64
N PHE A 325 -17.18 -26.41 -4.18
CA PHE A 325 -15.98 -26.09 -4.95
C PHE A 325 -15.00 -27.25 -4.91
N ALA A 326 -14.36 -27.50 -6.04
CA ALA A 326 -13.13 -28.26 -6.11
C ALA A 326 -11.95 -27.28 -6.17
N LEU A 327 -11.06 -27.32 -5.18
CA LEU A 327 -9.99 -26.34 -4.96
C LEU A 327 -8.62 -26.93 -5.29
N CYS A 328 -7.84 -26.23 -6.10
CA CYS A 328 -6.40 -26.44 -6.24
C CYS A 328 -5.69 -25.71 -5.08
N ASN A 329 -5.37 -26.45 -4.00
CA ASN A 329 -4.75 -25.90 -2.79
C ASN A 329 -3.23 -26.11 -2.76
N GLN A 330 -2.54 -25.82 -3.86
CA GLN A 330 -1.07 -25.85 -3.92
C GLN A 330 -0.49 -24.48 -3.64
N GLU A 331 0.50 -24.43 -2.76
CA GLU A 331 1.31 -23.24 -2.56
C GLU A 331 2.35 -23.10 -3.69
N PHE A 332 2.53 -21.86 -4.12
CA PHE A 332 3.62 -21.51 -5.01
C PHE A 332 4.80 -20.96 -4.18
N PRO A 333 6.07 -21.24 -4.54
CA PRO A 333 7.21 -20.80 -3.75
C PRO A 333 7.21 -19.29 -3.46
N HIS A 334 7.47 -18.92 -2.18
CA HIS A 334 7.61 -17.53 -1.73
C HIS A 334 6.37 -16.63 -1.91
N GLU A 335 5.17 -17.22 -2.00
CA GLU A 335 3.94 -16.44 -2.09
C GLU A 335 3.67 -15.61 -0.82
N GLN A 336 3.10 -14.43 -1.00
CA GLN A 336 2.77 -13.48 0.06
C GLN A 336 1.31 -13.05 -0.01
N TYR A 337 0.73 -12.73 1.15
CA TYR A 337 -0.59 -12.14 1.22
C TYR A 337 -0.65 -10.78 0.55
N PHE A 338 -1.81 -10.40 0.05
CA PHE A 338 -2.09 -9.03 -0.33
C PHE A 338 -1.91 -8.12 0.88
N ALA A 339 -1.19 -7.01 0.71
CA ALA A 339 -1.16 -5.95 1.69
C ALA A 339 -2.49 -5.20 1.62
N TRP A 340 -3.27 -5.26 2.72
CA TRP A 340 -4.53 -4.55 2.83
C TRP A 340 -4.27 -3.07 3.11
N GLN A 341 -3.70 -2.39 2.13
CA GLN A 341 -3.36 -0.97 2.18
C GLN A 341 -3.77 -0.33 0.87
N THR A 342 -4.27 0.88 0.95
CA THR A 342 -4.49 1.67 -0.26
C THR A 342 -3.32 2.61 -0.52
N ARG A 343 -3.27 3.10 -1.75
CA ARG A 343 -2.38 4.16 -2.20
C ARG A 343 -3.19 5.09 -3.09
N GLN A 344 -2.69 6.29 -3.27
CA GLN A 344 -3.31 7.22 -4.20
C GLN A 344 -2.89 6.85 -5.63
N PRO A 345 -3.78 6.25 -6.45
CA PRO A 345 -3.42 5.85 -7.80
C PRO A 345 -3.29 7.04 -8.73
N LEU A 346 -2.39 6.96 -9.67
CA LEU A 346 -2.23 7.95 -10.74
C LEU A 346 -3.08 7.52 -11.95
N LEU A 347 -4.29 8.07 -12.03
CA LEU A 347 -5.28 7.79 -13.07
C LEU A 347 -5.49 9.01 -13.97
N ALA A 348 -5.93 8.78 -15.20
CA ALA A 348 -6.38 9.84 -16.09
C ALA A 348 -7.45 10.71 -15.42
N GLU A 349 -7.42 12.01 -15.68
CA GLU A 349 -8.38 12.92 -15.08
C GLU A 349 -9.71 12.93 -15.84
N LYS A 350 -10.80 12.75 -15.07
CA LYS A 350 -12.17 13.02 -15.48
C LYS A 350 -12.80 13.86 -14.38
N LEU A 351 -12.69 15.17 -14.52
CA LEU A 351 -13.04 16.10 -13.45
C LEU A 351 -14.55 16.25 -13.31
N ASN A 352 -15.02 16.21 -12.07
CA ASN A 352 -16.38 16.54 -11.68
C ASN A 352 -16.52 18.07 -11.50
N GLU A 353 -17.75 18.56 -11.38
CA GLU A 353 -18.00 19.94 -11.00
C GLU A 353 -17.40 20.24 -9.62
N ALA A 354 -16.82 21.45 -9.48
CA ALA A 354 -16.28 21.89 -8.21
C ALA A 354 -17.39 22.14 -7.19
N ARG A 355 -17.20 21.64 -5.97
CA ARG A 355 -18.08 21.94 -4.84
C ARG A 355 -17.38 22.89 -3.87
N THR A 356 -18.13 23.83 -3.34
CA THR A 356 -17.61 24.83 -2.41
C THR A 356 -17.93 24.45 -0.97
N TYR A 357 -16.91 24.55 -0.11
CA TYR A 357 -16.98 24.29 1.32
C TYR A 357 -16.49 25.53 2.07
N GLU A 358 -17.19 25.91 3.14
CA GLU A 358 -16.91 27.15 3.88
C GLU A 358 -17.10 26.92 5.39
N ALA A 359 -16.10 27.33 6.19
CA ALA A 359 -16.17 27.29 7.64
C ALA A 359 -16.99 28.47 8.17
N LYS A 360 -18.07 28.21 8.93
CA LYS A 360 -18.96 29.28 9.41
C LYS A 360 -18.27 30.30 10.33
N ARG A 361 -17.33 29.84 11.18
CA ARG A 361 -16.61 30.71 12.10
C ARG A 361 -15.40 31.40 11.47
N TYR A 362 -14.84 30.79 10.43
CA TYR A 362 -13.60 31.21 9.80
C TYR A 362 -13.82 31.35 8.28
N PRO A 363 -14.49 32.42 7.83
CA PRO A 363 -14.89 32.60 6.43
C PRO A 363 -13.71 32.69 5.45
N GLU A 364 -12.49 32.94 5.97
CA GLU A 364 -11.24 32.82 5.20
C GLU A 364 -10.96 31.37 4.74
N ILE A 365 -11.56 30.36 5.39
CA ILE A 365 -11.56 28.99 4.93
C ILE A 365 -12.79 28.78 4.05
N LYS A 366 -12.64 29.20 2.80
CA LYS A 366 -13.60 28.94 1.72
C LYS A 366 -12.86 28.36 0.53
N VAL A 367 -13.23 27.15 0.13
CA VAL A 367 -12.51 26.40 -0.90
C VAL A 367 -13.47 25.71 -1.86
N ALA A 368 -13.14 25.75 -3.15
CA ALA A 368 -13.79 24.95 -4.17
C ALA A 368 -12.89 23.76 -4.51
N VAL A 369 -13.40 22.54 -4.35
CA VAL A 369 -12.66 21.30 -4.60
C VAL A 369 -13.28 20.56 -5.77
N GLN A 370 -12.45 20.18 -6.74
CA GLN A 370 -12.83 19.28 -7.82
C GLN A 370 -12.29 17.88 -7.53
N THR A 371 -13.12 16.88 -7.76
CA THR A 371 -12.75 15.47 -7.66
C THR A 371 -12.56 14.83 -9.04
N ASN A 372 -11.77 13.77 -9.11
CA ASN A 372 -11.58 12.97 -10.31
C ASN A 372 -12.54 11.76 -10.29
N GLN A 373 -13.49 11.69 -11.22
CA GLN A 373 -14.46 10.59 -11.30
C GLN A 373 -13.77 9.21 -11.41
N ASN A 374 -12.68 9.12 -12.17
CA ASN A 374 -11.95 7.85 -12.32
C ASN A 374 -11.37 7.37 -10.98
N LEU A 375 -10.96 8.30 -10.12
CA LEU A 375 -10.49 7.99 -8.78
C LEU A 375 -11.65 7.55 -7.87
N ILE A 376 -12.79 8.21 -7.97
CA ILE A 376 -14.01 7.80 -7.24
C ILE A 376 -14.44 6.40 -7.67
N ASP A 377 -14.44 6.12 -8.98
CA ASP A 377 -14.78 4.79 -9.52
C ASP A 377 -13.78 3.71 -9.04
N TYR A 378 -12.50 4.06 -8.93
CA TYR A 378 -11.47 3.17 -8.37
C TYR A 378 -11.75 2.83 -6.89
N PHE A 379 -12.04 3.82 -6.06
CA PHE A 379 -12.36 3.60 -4.65
C PHE A 379 -13.70 2.89 -4.45
N ASN A 380 -14.69 3.14 -5.30
CA ASN A 380 -15.96 2.41 -5.30
C ASN A 380 -15.80 0.90 -5.58
N ASN A 381 -14.72 0.50 -6.24
CA ASN A 381 -14.39 -0.90 -6.48
C ASN A 381 -13.51 -1.53 -5.38
N TYR A 382 -13.15 -0.80 -4.34
CA TYR A 382 -12.53 -1.40 -3.16
C TYR A 382 -13.58 -2.19 -2.37
N PRO A 383 -13.22 -3.39 -1.88
CA PRO A 383 -14.10 -4.10 -0.96
C PRO A 383 -14.29 -3.31 0.34
N LEU A 384 -15.50 -3.33 0.87
CA LEU A 384 -15.75 -2.76 2.18
C LEU A 384 -15.08 -3.57 3.27
N SER A 385 -14.45 -2.88 4.22
CA SER A 385 -13.77 -3.47 5.36
C SER A 385 -14.06 -2.66 6.62
N ASN A 386 -13.90 -3.31 7.77
CA ASN A 386 -13.94 -2.65 9.08
C ASN A 386 -12.56 -2.15 9.54
N ASP A 387 -11.55 -2.25 8.71
CA ASP A 387 -10.22 -1.72 9.03
C ASP A 387 -10.13 -0.21 8.75
N TRP A 388 -10.19 0.58 9.81
CA TRP A 388 -10.09 2.04 9.72
C TRP A 388 -8.77 2.52 9.14
N ASN A 389 -7.70 1.73 9.26
CA ASN A 389 -6.40 2.08 8.68
C ASN A 389 -6.44 2.16 7.16
N LEU A 390 -7.29 1.34 6.50
CA LEU A 390 -7.47 1.39 5.06
C LEU A 390 -7.86 2.80 4.59
N TYR A 391 -8.76 3.45 5.31
CA TYR A 391 -9.30 4.78 4.96
C TYR A 391 -8.41 5.93 5.43
N THR A 392 -7.70 5.77 6.52
CA THR A 392 -6.84 6.83 7.10
C THR A 392 -5.46 6.90 6.45
N VAL A 393 -4.90 5.76 5.98
CA VAL A 393 -3.62 5.76 5.24
C VAL A 393 -3.79 6.14 3.76
N ALA A 394 -5.02 6.15 3.25
CA ALA A 394 -5.33 6.72 1.97
C ALA A 394 -5.12 8.23 2.03
N ASP A 395 -4.29 8.75 1.14
CA ASP A 395 -4.04 10.19 1.07
C ASP A 395 -5.10 10.89 0.20
N LEU A 396 -5.22 12.22 0.37
CA LEU A 396 -5.94 13.04 -0.61
C LEU A 396 -5.20 13.04 -1.96
N SER A 397 -5.93 13.10 -3.06
CA SER A 397 -5.33 13.29 -4.37
C SER A 397 -4.57 14.61 -4.44
N GLU A 398 -3.55 14.67 -5.29
CA GLU A 398 -2.83 15.93 -5.54
C GLU A 398 -3.76 17.04 -6.02
N ARG A 399 -4.80 16.69 -6.79
CA ARG A 399 -5.85 17.62 -7.22
C ARG A 399 -6.60 18.24 -6.04
N ALA A 400 -7.05 17.41 -5.10
CA ALA A 400 -7.73 17.89 -3.90
C ALA A 400 -6.79 18.72 -3.02
N LYS A 401 -5.54 18.28 -2.82
CA LYS A 401 -4.53 19.02 -2.05
C LYS A 401 -4.22 20.38 -2.65
N GLN A 402 -4.04 20.47 -3.98
CA GLN A 402 -3.76 21.74 -4.67
C GLN A 402 -4.87 22.77 -4.47
N SER A 403 -6.12 22.33 -4.36
CA SER A 403 -7.25 23.22 -4.07
C SER A 403 -7.33 23.57 -2.59
N LEU A 404 -7.24 22.57 -1.72
CA LEU A 404 -7.54 22.68 -0.27
C LEU A 404 -6.38 23.24 0.54
N TYR A 405 -5.16 22.71 0.37
CA TYR A 405 -4.04 23.01 1.27
C TYR A 405 -3.59 24.48 1.24
N PRO A 406 -3.46 25.14 0.08
CA PRO A 406 -3.08 26.56 0.06
C PRO A 406 -4.08 27.47 0.79
N VAL A 407 -5.37 27.13 0.78
CA VAL A 407 -6.40 27.89 1.51
C VAL A 407 -6.24 27.67 3.00
N LEU A 408 -6.14 26.42 3.44
CA LEU A 408 -5.98 26.07 4.85
C LEU A 408 -4.66 26.64 5.41
N GLN A 409 -3.54 26.48 4.69
CA GLN A 409 -2.23 27.00 5.11
C GLN A 409 -2.23 28.53 5.27
N ARG A 410 -2.88 29.29 4.36
CA ARG A 410 -3.03 30.74 4.51
C ARG A 410 -3.87 31.10 5.72
N ALA A 411 -4.97 30.40 5.95
CA ALA A 411 -5.86 30.67 7.07
C ALA A 411 -5.18 30.46 8.43
N ILE A 412 -4.29 29.47 8.53
CA ILE A 412 -3.58 29.15 9.79
C ILE A 412 -2.22 29.84 9.91
N ALA A 413 -1.80 30.66 8.94
CA ALA A 413 -0.50 31.33 8.98
C ALA A 413 -0.40 32.23 10.23
N GLY A 414 0.66 32.03 11.04
CA GLY A 414 0.88 32.77 12.29
C GLY A 414 -0.02 32.34 13.46
N LYS A 415 -0.82 31.28 13.31
CA LYS A 415 -1.64 30.71 14.39
C LYS A 415 -0.85 29.65 15.16
N SER A 416 -1.20 29.47 16.47
CA SER A 416 -0.74 28.29 17.21
C SER A 416 -1.30 26.99 16.60
N LYS A 417 -0.66 25.85 16.90
CA LYS A 417 -1.17 24.54 16.44
C LYS A 417 -2.56 24.25 17.00
N THR A 418 -2.83 24.67 18.24
CA THR A 418 -4.14 24.54 18.88
C THR A 418 -5.21 25.37 18.17
N GLU A 419 -4.92 26.65 17.86
CA GLU A 419 -5.85 27.47 17.08
C GLU A 419 -6.11 26.88 15.70
N ALA A 420 -5.05 26.46 14.99
CA ALA A 420 -5.15 25.85 13.67
C ALA A 420 -5.98 24.56 13.68
N ALA A 421 -5.76 23.68 14.65
CA ALA A 421 -6.57 22.47 14.84
C ALA A 421 -8.04 22.81 15.11
N GLY A 422 -8.31 23.85 15.90
CA GLY A 422 -9.66 24.37 16.14
C GLY A 422 -10.33 24.94 14.89
N MET A 423 -9.56 25.59 14.00
CA MET A 423 -10.05 26.07 12.71
C MET A 423 -10.43 24.92 11.78
N PHE A 424 -9.60 23.86 11.68
CA PHE A 424 -9.93 22.66 10.92
C PHE A 424 -11.14 21.93 11.50
N LEU A 425 -11.23 21.87 12.84
CA LEU A 425 -12.40 21.29 13.52
C LEU A 425 -13.70 22.00 13.10
N ASN A 426 -13.71 23.34 13.16
CA ASN A 426 -14.87 24.12 12.75
C ASN A 426 -15.19 23.97 11.25
N PHE A 427 -14.17 23.91 10.41
CA PHE A 427 -14.34 23.69 8.96
C PHE A 427 -15.09 22.38 8.69
N LEU A 428 -14.70 21.27 9.34
CA LEU A 428 -15.38 19.99 9.14
C LEU A 428 -16.77 19.95 9.81
N GLN A 429 -16.93 20.60 10.96
CA GLN A 429 -18.24 20.69 11.61
C GLN A 429 -19.28 21.45 10.77
N THR A 430 -18.88 22.46 10.02
CA THR A 430 -19.81 23.43 9.44
C THR A 430 -19.73 23.55 7.92
N GLY A 431 -18.65 23.13 7.30
CA GLY A 431 -18.45 23.23 5.85
C GLY A 431 -19.08 22.08 5.05
N PHE A 432 -19.46 21.01 5.73
CA PHE A 432 -20.04 19.81 5.10
C PHE A 432 -21.47 19.57 5.59
N ALA A 433 -22.37 19.19 4.69
CA ALA A 433 -23.70 18.73 5.08
C ALA A 433 -23.59 17.33 5.72
N TYR A 434 -24.47 17.04 6.68
CA TYR A 434 -24.47 15.78 7.43
C TYR A 434 -25.67 14.92 7.05
N GLN A 435 -25.39 13.64 6.82
CA GLN A 435 -26.41 12.61 6.70
C GLN A 435 -25.82 11.28 7.13
N THR A 436 -26.62 10.38 7.70
CA THR A 436 -26.20 9.05 8.05
C THR A 436 -26.04 8.16 6.81
N ASP A 437 -25.23 7.11 6.90
CA ASP A 437 -25.11 6.15 5.80
C ASP A 437 -26.41 5.37 5.58
N ALA A 438 -27.20 5.13 6.62
CA ALA A 438 -28.51 4.53 6.51
C ALA A 438 -29.42 5.32 5.56
N GLU A 439 -29.39 6.65 5.68
CA GLU A 439 -30.20 7.55 4.84
C GLU A 439 -29.60 7.73 3.44
N GLN A 440 -28.25 7.74 3.32
CA GLN A 440 -27.59 8.00 2.03
C GLN A 440 -27.38 6.74 1.20
N PHE A 441 -27.00 5.61 1.81
CA PHE A 441 -26.61 4.37 1.12
C PHE A 441 -27.43 3.14 1.53
N GLY A 442 -28.09 3.16 2.69
CA GLY A 442 -28.79 2.00 3.25
C GLY A 442 -27.89 0.97 3.95
N TYR A 443 -26.58 1.21 4.00
CA TYR A 443 -25.57 0.38 4.69
C TYR A 443 -24.37 1.23 5.10
N GLU A 444 -23.55 0.72 6.02
CA GLU A 444 -22.30 1.37 6.45
C GLU A 444 -21.29 1.48 5.31
N ARG A 445 -20.83 2.71 5.04
CA ARG A 445 -19.91 3.00 3.94
C ARG A 445 -18.90 4.08 4.32
N PRO A 446 -17.70 3.70 4.86
CA PRO A 446 -16.62 4.65 5.09
C PRO A 446 -16.10 5.25 3.78
N PHE A 447 -15.73 6.52 3.80
CA PHE A 447 -15.19 7.22 2.65
C PHE A 447 -13.65 7.16 2.60
N PHE A 448 -13.13 6.97 1.39
CA PHE A 448 -11.78 7.38 1.09
C PHE A 448 -11.70 8.92 1.03
N PRO A 449 -10.52 9.53 1.26
CA PRO A 449 -10.42 10.97 1.50
C PRO A 449 -11.08 11.86 0.44
N ASP A 450 -10.89 11.58 -0.86
CA ASP A 450 -11.49 12.37 -1.96
C ASP A 450 -13.01 12.24 -2.03
N GLU A 451 -13.58 11.14 -1.55
CA GLU A 451 -15.03 10.89 -1.54
C GLU A 451 -15.77 11.88 -0.64
N ASN A 452 -15.09 12.46 0.36
CA ASN A 452 -15.62 13.54 1.20
C ASN A 452 -16.05 14.77 0.37
N PHE A 453 -15.38 15.00 -0.75
CA PHE A 453 -15.65 16.13 -1.64
C PHE A 453 -16.52 15.75 -2.84
N PHE A 454 -16.80 14.46 -3.01
CA PHE A 454 -17.64 13.95 -4.10
C PHE A 454 -19.09 13.74 -3.65
N TYR A 455 -19.31 13.02 -2.55
CA TYR A 455 -20.64 12.77 -2.04
C TYR A 455 -21.24 14.02 -1.40
N PRO A 456 -22.59 14.20 -1.45
CA PRO A 456 -23.21 15.43 -0.94
C PRO A 456 -23.19 15.54 0.58
N TYR A 457 -23.11 14.41 1.28
CA TYR A 457 -23.18 14.34 2.74
C TYR A 457 -22.03 13.52 3.30
N ASN A 458 -21.58 13.90 4.50
CA ASN A 458 -20.58 13.21 5.28
C ASN A 458 -21.16 12.87 6.65
N ASN A 459 -20.73 11.77 7.24
CA ASN A 459 -21.09 11.46 8.63
C ASN A 459 -19.87 11.56 9.59
N CYS A 460 -19.99 10.99 10.80
CA CYS A 460 -18.96 11.12 11.82
C CYS A 460 -17.62 10.50 11.41
N LYS A 461 -17.64 9.31 10.79
CA LYS A 461 -16.40 8.63 10.41
C LYS A 461 -15.67 9.33 9.28
N ASP A 462 -16.40 9.84 8.30
CA ASP A 462 -15.85 10.56 7.15
C ASP A 462 -15.14 11.83 7.61
N ARG A 463 -15.77 12.57 8.52
CA ARG A 463 -15.21 13.78 9.12
C ARG A 463 -14.03 13.48 10.03
N ALA A 464 -14.10 12.43 10.85
CA ALA A 464 -13.02 12.04 11.75
C ALA A 464 -11.76 11.65 10.97
N THR A 465 -11.90 10.85 9.91
CA THR A 465 -10.78 10.45 9.06
C THR A 465 -10.18 11.65 8.32
N LEU A 466 -11.01 12.52 7.74
CA LEU A 466 -10.52 13.73 7.05
C LEU A 466 -9.84 14.70 8.03
N TYR A 467 -10.39 14.92 9.24
CA TYR A 467 -9.77 15.75 10.26
C TYR A 467 -8.40 15.21 10.65
N ALA A 468 -8.30 13.92 10.88
CA ALA A 468 -7.05 13.27 11.23
C ALA A 468 -5.98 13.46 10.14
N ILE A 469 -6.34 13.31 8.86
CA ILE A 469 -5.44 13.58 7.72
C ILE A 469 -4.96 15.03 7.72
N LEU A 470 -5.87 16.00 7.87
CA LEU A 470 -5.52 17.42 7.85
C LEU A 470 -4.60 17.81 9.02
N VAL A 471 -4.92 17.36 10.24
CA VAL A 471 -4.09 17.60 11.43
C VAL A 471 -2.71 16.99 11.27
N LYS A 472 -2.62 15.75 10.77
CA LYS A 472 -1.34 15.08 10.58
C LYS A 472 -0.51 15.76 9.51
N GLN A 473 -1.08 16.08 8.36
CA GLN A 473 -0.31 16.57 7.21
C GLN A 473 0.01 18.06 7.25
N LEU A 474 -0.90 18.87 7.80
CA LEU A 474 -0.71 20.34 7.81
C LEU A 474 -0.15 20.87 9.13
N LEU A 475 -0.35 20.16 10.25
CA LEU A 475 0.12 20.59 11.56
C LEU A 475 1.25 19.70 12.11
N ASP A 476 1.51 18.54 11.49
CA ASP A 476 2.48 17.55 11.96
C ASP A 476 2.27 17.24 13.47
N MET A 477 1.06 16.77 13.80
CA MET A 477 0.67 16.41 15.16
C MET A 477 0.24 14.94 15.22
N ASP A 478 0.44 14.31 16.38
CA ASP A 478 -0.08 12.98 16.64
C ASP A 478 -1.60 13.05 16.84
N VAL A 479 -2.33 12.24 16.09
CA VAL A 479 -3.78 12.13 16.14
C VAL A 479 -4.18 10.66 16.14
N VAL A 480 -5.26 10.33 16.84
CA VAL A 480 -5.86 9.00 16.89
C VAL A 480 -7.35 9.11 16.59
N LEU A 481 -7.94 8.02 16.07
CA LEU A 481 -9.38 7.88 16.01
C LEU A 481 -9.88 7.24 17.31
N LEU A 482 -11.05 7.67 17.75
CA LEU A 482 -11.78 7.13 18.89
C LEU A 482 -13.05 6.46 18.39
N HIS A 483 -13.01 5.14 18.27
CA HIS A 483 -14.14 4.35 17.79
C HIS A 483 -15.02 3.93 18.97
N TYR A 484 -16.21 4.49 19.04
CA TYR A 484 -17.26 4.17 19.99
C TYR A 484 -18.38 3.37 19.31
N PRO A 485 -19.24 2.66 20.03
CA PRO A 485 -20.47 2.13 19.46
C PRO A 485 -21.30 3.26 18.79
N GLY A 486 -21.48 3.18 17.47
CA GLY A 486 -22.24 4.15 16.69
C GLY A 486 -21.62 5.53 16.53
N HIS A 487 -20.32 5.74 16.82
CA HIS A 487 -19.66 7.03 16.62
C HIS A 487 -18.14 6.90 16.43
N LEU A 488 -17.60 7.75 15.57
CA LEU A 488 -16.16 7.93 15.40
C LEU A 488 -15.80 9.39 15.66
N ALA A 489 -14.94 9.61 16.65
CA ALA A 489 -14.35 10.90 16.99
C ALA A 489 -12.83 10.86 16.80
N THR A 490 -12.14 11.94 17.16
CA THR A 490 -10.68 12.02 17.17
C THR A 490 -10.14 12.55 18.48
N ALA A 491 -8.86 12.28 18.76
CA ALA A 491 -8.10 12.97 19.78
C ALA A 491 -6.70 13.32 19.29
N VAL A 492 -6.21 14.49 19.68
CA VAL A 492 -4.95 15.07 19.21
C VAL A 492 -4.00 15.30 20.39
N HIS A 493 -2.75 14.96 20.22
CA HIS A 493 -1.70 15.28 21.18
C HIS A 493 -1.13 16.67 20.90
N PHE A 494 -1.33 17.58 21.85
CA PHE A 494 -0.79 18.93 21.82
C PHE A 494 0.49 19.01 22.64
N ASN A 495 1.50 19.77 22.16
CA ASN A 495 2.73 20.02 22.91
C ASN A 495 2.54 21.05 24.03
N GLU A 496 1.48 21.85 23.95
CA GLU A 496 1.06 22.80 24.95
C GLU A 496 0.00 22.21 25.90
N ASP A 497 -0.13 22.74 27.12
CA ASP A 497 -1.16 22.25 28.04
C ASP A 497 -2.53 22.76 27.60
N VAL A 498 -3.33 21.87 27.05
CA VAL A 498 -4.70 22.13 26.60
C VAL A 498 -5.65 21.50 27.60
N GLU A 499 -6.57 22.29 28.13
CA GLU A 499 -7.63 21.81 29.03
C GLU A 499 -8.76 21.12 28.25
N GLY A 500 -9.45 20.21 28.90
CA GLY A 500 -10.63 19.52 28.37
C GLY A 500 -10.61 18.01 28.54
N ASP A 501 -11.61 17.34 27.97
CA ASP A 501 -11.74 15.89 27.99
C ASP A 501 -10.56 15.26 27.20
N TYR A 502 -9.88 14.27 27.77
CA TYR A 502 -8.67 13.70 27.21
C TYR A 502 -8.53 12.18 27.46
N LEU A 503 -7.64 11.55 26.75
CA LEU A 503 -7.21 10.16 26.97
C LEU A 503 -5.70 10.14 27.23
N MET A 504 -5.25 9.25 28.13
CA MET A 504 -3.82 8.97 28.34
C MET A 504 -3.43 7.74 27.53
N ILE A 505 -2.73 7.92 26.43
CA ILE A 505 -2.32 6.83 25.52
C ILE A 505 -0.79 6.77 25.50
N ASN A 506 -0.22 5.65 25.94
CA ASN A 506 1.24 5.45 26.01
C ASN A 506 1.99 6.62 26.73
N GLY A 507 1.41 7.16 27.81
CA GLY A 507 1.99 8.26 28.58
C GLY A 507 1.83 9.66 27.97
N LYS A 508 1.19 9.79 26.81
CA LYS A 508 0.86 11.08 26.17
C LYS A 508 -0.61 11.44 26.40
N LYS A 509 -0.88 12.73 26.65
CA LYS A 509 -2.24 13.29 26.77
C LYS A 509 -2.79 13.60 25.39
N PHE A 510 -3.87 12.92 24.99
CA PHE A 510 -4.60 13.18 23.75
C PHE A 510 -5.92 13.87 24.06
N ILE A 511 -6.10 15.08 23.57
CA ILE A 511 -7.28 15.92 23.81
C ILE A 511 -8.35 15.60 22.76
N VAL A 512 -9.60 15.41 23.20
CA VAL A 512 -10.71 15.09 22.30
C VAL A 512 -11.00 16.26 21.36
N CYS A 513 -11.10 15.94 20.07
CA CYS A 513 -11.47 16.85 19.00
C CYS A 513 -12.53 16.16 18.13
N ASP A 514 -13.80 16.50 18.32
CA ASP A 514 -14.90 15.82 17.63
C ASP A 514 -15.43 16.64 16.44
N PRO A 515 -15.10 16.28 15.19
CA PRO A 515 -15.51 17.02 14.00
C PRO A 515 -17.01 16.88 13.65
N THR A 516 -17.76 16.07 14.40
CA THR A 516 -19.21 15.92 14.24
C THR A 516 -20.00 16.74 15.25
N PHE A 517 -19.42 17.00 16.43
CA PHE A 517 -20.09 17.71 17.50
C PHE A 517 -20.11 19.21 17.24
N ILE A 518 -21.14 19.72 16.56
CA ILE A 518 -21.24 21.13 16.13
C ILE A 518 -21.10 22.07 17.33
N GLY A 519 -20.24 23.08 17.19
CA GLY A 519 -20.01 24.09 18.19
C GLY A 519 -19.18 23.63 19.40
N ALA A 520 -18.80 22.35 19.48
CA ALA A 520 -17.82 21.89 20.44
C ALA A 520 -16.41 22.34 20.01
N GLY A 521 -15.66 22.95 20.92
CA GLY A 521 -14.24 23.23 20.72
C GLY A 521 -13.36 22.04 21.06
N ILE A 522 -12.07 22.24 20.95
CA ILE A 522 -11.04 21.30 21.41
C ILE A 522 -11.27 20.98 22.89
N GLY A 523 -11.11 19.73 23.29
CA GLY A 523 -11.28 19.26 24.65
C GLY A 523 -12.74 19.07 25.08
N ARG A 524 -13.65 18.90 24.11
CA ARG A 524 -15.05 18.67 24.43
C ARG A 524 -15.58 17.39 23.78
N ALA A 525 -15.70 16.34 24.57
CA ALA A 525 -16.39 15.11 24.19
C ALA A 525 -17.92 15.27 24.31
N MET A 526 -18.67 14.51 23.54
CA MET A 526 -20.12 14.35 23.74
C MET A 526 -20.37 13.68 25.09
N ASP A 527 -21.33 14.20 25.86
CA ASP A 527 -21.60 13.74 27.23
C ASP A 527 -21.87 12.22 27.30
N GLN A 528 -22.53 11.68 26.30
CA GLN A 528 -22.88 10.26 26.22
C GLN A 528 -21.66 9.33 26.06
N PHE A 529 -20.52 9.82 25.56
CA PHE A 529 -19.31 9.02 25.36
C PHE A 529 -18.25 9.20 26.45
N LYS A 530 -18.43 10.12 27.39
CA LYS A 530 -17.42 10.39 28.44
C LYS A 530 -17.02 9.19 29.28
N ASN A 531 -17.95 8.26 29.51
CA ASN A 531 -17.74 7.07 30.33
C ASN A 531 -17.82 5.79 29.50
N VAL A 532 -17.74 5.88 28.17
CA VAL A 532 -17.77 4.74 27.25
C VAL A 532 -16.37 4.43 26.80
N ASN A 533 -15.97 3.17 26.87
CA ASN A 533 -14.69 2.73 26.33
C ASN A 533 -14.62 2.96 24.83
N ALA A 534 -13.61 3.72 24.40
CA ALA A 534 -13.24 3.84 22.99
C ALA A 534 -12.24 2.75 22.59
N GLU A 535 -12.38 2.20 21.40
CA GLU A 535 -11.28 1.56 20.72
C GLU A 535 -10.41 2.65 20.07
N VAL A 536 -9.13 2.69 20.44
CA VAL A 536 -8.20 3.71 19.95
C VAL A 536 -7.52 3.20 18.69
N VAL A 537 -7.80 3.81 17.55
CA VAL A 537 -7.12 3.48 16.29
C VAL A 537 -5.97 4.45 16.07
N THR A 538 -4.74 3.90 16.10
CA THR A 538 -3.54 4.71 15.82
C THR A 538 -3.41 4.91 14.31
N ILE A 539 -3.07 6.12 13.90
CA ILE A 539 -2.82 6.47 12.50
C ILE A 539 -1.41 7.03 12.37
N TRP A 540 -0.72 6.69 11.26
CA TRP A 540 0.72 6.88 10.97
C TRP A 540 1.54 7.91 11.75
#